data_0d603993a3a3d4d3776d81ca10e060ba
#
_entry.id   0d603993a3a3d4d3776d81ca10e060ba
#
_cell.length_a   1.000
_cell.length_b   1.000
_cell.length_c   1.000
_cell.angle_alpha   90.00
_cell.angle_beta   90.00
_cell.angle_gamma   90.00
#
_symmetry.space_group_name_H-M   'P 1'
#
loop_
_entity.id
_entity.type
_entity.pdbx_description
1 polymer ?
#
loop_
_entity_poly.entity_id
_entity_poly.type
_entity_poly.pdbx_seq_one_letter_code
_entity_poly.pdbx_strand_id
1 'polypeptide(L)'
;MLNLNTTEKHWASTTAARFEHKLRAVRERSAEKIPNRAVDGVHNNKIFEGNRDDADGICWWTNGFWAGMLWQAYHATHDDRYAEIARFTERTLDECFSCYYGLHHDVGFMWLPSAVADYRLTGDADARRRGLHAAQLLAGRFNPAGYIRAWNDFPDPDTDTRGWAIIDCLFNIPLLYWASEETKDPRFAKIAMTHADTVAANFIRADGSVRHIVEFDPETGAFVRDYGGQGYAQGSSWTRGQTWALYGFVMSYKHTGAVRYLAMAQKVAEYFIAHIPADGRIPVDFCQPAEPKYYDDIAAAVAACGLIELASLVPDRQDEYLTPALKMLHALDAAADWDEARDGYLQYCSADYHGREHNVNFTYGDYYFYEALLKLTGDEIYLW
;
A
#
# COMPACT_ATOMS: atom_id res chain seq x y z
N MET A 1 -13.77 19.30 -0.90
CA MET A 1 -12.92 19.46 -2.10
C MET A 1 -11.63 20.13 -1.69
N LEU A 2 -10.50 19.64 -2.17
CA LEU A 2 -9.19 20.25 -1.90
C LEU A 2 -9.12 21.67 -2.50
N ASN A 3 -8.60 22.61 -1.74
CA ASN A 3 -8.40 23.97 -2.20
C ASN A 3 -6.97 24.14 -2.77
N LEU A 4 -6.72 23.52 -3.91
CA LEU A 4 -5.45 23.69 -4.65
C LEU A 4 -5.43 25.02 -5.38
N ASN A 5 -4.29 25.73 -5.37
CA ASN A 5 -4.08 26.88 -6.23
C ASN A 5 -3.93 26.47 -7.70
N THR A 6 -4.02 27.43 -8.60
CA THR A 6 -4.03 27.18 -10.06
C THR A 6 -2.72 26.52 -10.54
N THR A 7 -1.59 26.88 -9.96
CA THR A 7 -0.27 26.32 -10.33
C THR A 7 -0.19 24.84 -9.96
N GLU A 8 -0.61 24.46 -8.75
CA GLU A 8 -0.60 23.07 -8.30
C GLU A 8 -1.61 22.20 -9.07
N LYS A 9 -2.79 22.74 -9.37
CA LYS A 9 -3.78 22.07 -10.23
C LYS A 9 -3.20 21.78 -11.62
N HIS A 10 -2.56 22.77 -12.22
CA HIS A 10 -1.95 22.61 -13.54
C HIS A 10 -0.81 21.58 -13.52
N TRP A 11 0.08 21.68 -12.52
CA TRP A 11 1.16 20.70 -12.33
C TRP A 11 0.62 19.28 -12.17
N ALA A 12 -0.33 19.06 -11.26
CA ALA A 12 -0.91 17.74 -11.02
C ALA A 12 -1.53 17.14 -12.28
N SER A 13 -2.32 17.94 -13.01
CA SER A 13 -2.95 17.50 -14.27
C SER A 13 -1.91 17.18 -15.36
N THR A 14 -0.88 18.00 -15.48
CA THR A 14 0.18 17.80 -16.48
C THR A 14 1.01 16.55 -16.15
N THR A 15 1.34 16.36 -14.86
CA THR A 15 2.14 15.20 -14.41
C THR A 15 1.31 13.92 -14.50
N ALA A 16 0.02 13.94 -14.16
CA ALA A 16 -0.87 12.78 -14.35
C ALA A 16 -1.00 12.39 -15.83
N ALA A 17 -1.17 13.37 -16.72
CA ALA A 17 -1.22 13.13 -18.17
C ALA A 17 0.11 12.56 -18.71
N ARG A 18 1.25 13.07 -18.21
CA ARG A 18 2.58 12.55 -18.56
C ARG A 18 2.78 11.12 -18.08
N PHE A 19 2.30 10.81 -16.87
CA PHE A 19 2.32 9.46 -16.31
C PHE A 19 1.54 8.50 -17.21
N GLU A 20 0.30 8.84 -17.53
CA GLU A 20 -0.58 8.04 -18.36
C GLU A 20 -0.01 7.87 -19.78
N HIS A 21 0.57 8.93 -20.36
CA HIS A 21 1.20 8.87 -21.67
C HIS A 21 2.31 7.79 -21.72
N LYS A 22 3.22 7.77 -20.74
CA LYS A 22 4.24 6.71 -20.63
C LYS A 22 3.61 5.35 -20.37
N LEU A 23 2.56 5.28 -19.52
CA LEU A 23 1.89 4.02 -19.17
C LEU A 23 1.31 3.31 -20.41
N ARG A 24 0.88 4.04 -21.43
CA ARG A 24 0.39 3.42 -22.71
C ARG A 24 1.46 2.56 -23.38
N ALA A 25 2.70 2.99 -23.39
CA ALA A 25 3.79 2.20 -23.94
C ALA A 25 4.18 1.05 -23.01
N VAL A 26 4.23 1.29 -21.71
CA VAL A 26 4.59 0.30 -20.69
C VAL A 26 3.57 -0.84 -20.65
N ARG A 27 2.26 -0.53 -20.71
CA ARG A 27 1.19 -1.54 -20.68
C ARG A 27 1.30 -2.59 -21.79
N GLU A 28 1.71 -2.17 -23.00
CA GLU A 28 1.85 -3.11 -24.12
C GLU A 28 3.05 -4.05 -23.94
N ARG A 29 4.17 -3.53 -23.40
CA ARG A 29 5.36 -4.35 -23.10
C ARG A 29 5.13 -5.30 -21.90
N SER A 30 4.16 -5.01 -21.06
CA SER A 30 3.85 -5.75 -19.84
C SER A 30 2.45 -6.39 -19.85
N ALA A 31 1.82 -6.52 -21.02
CA ALA A 31 0.44 -7.01 -21.16
C ALA A 31 0.22 -8.43 -20.62
N GLU A 32 1.23 -9.29 -20.69
CA GLU A 32 1.21 -10.67 -20.18
C GLU A 32 2.19 -10.88 -19.02
N LYS A 33 2.41 -9.83 -18.22
CA LYS A 33 3.27 -9.87 -17.03
C LYS A 33 2.48 -9.50 -15.79
N ILE A 34 3.02 -9.95 -14.65
CA ILE A 34 2.72 -9.40 -13.32
C ILE A 34 4.04 -8.87 -12.75
N PRO A 35 4.36 -7.60 -13.04
CA PRO A 35 5.61 -7.02 -12.60
C PRO A 35 5.53 -6.57 -11.13
N ASN A 36 6.60 -6.82 -10.38
CA ASN A 36 6.78 -6.18 -9.07
C ASN A 36 7.84 -5.08 -9.10
N ARG A 37 8.70 -5.07 -10.12
CA ARG A 37 9.75 -4.05 -10.31
C ARG A 37 10.23 -3.97 -11.76
N ALA A 38 10.91 -2.88 -12.10
CA ALA A 38 11.71 -2.76 -13.31
C ALA A 38 13.20 -2.95 -12.98
N VAL A 39 13.85 -3.84 -13.72
CA VAL A 39 15.30 -4.08 -13.65
C VAL A 39 15.89 -3.59 -14.96
N ASP A 40 16.88 -2.70 -14.89
CA ASP A 40 17.48 -2.05 -16.06
C ASP A 40 16.46 -1.39 -17.00
N GLY A 41 15.32 -0.94 -16.43
CA GLY A 41 14.24 -0.32 -17.18
C GLY A 41 13.28 -1.31 -17.85
N VAL A 42 13.29 -2.59 -17.47
CA VAL A 42 12.39 -3.61 -18.00
C VAL A 42 11.63 -4.29 -16.85
N HIS A 43 10.32 -4.34 -16.92
CA HIS A 43 9.49 -5.04 -15.96
C HIS A 43 9.83 -6.54 -15.91
N ASN A 44 10.08 -7.05 -14.70
CA ASN A 44 10.16 -8.49 -14.47
C ASN A 44 8.78 -9.16 -14.55
N ASN A 45 8.70 -10.47 -14.32
CA ASN A 45 7.44 -11.19 -14.36
C ASN A 45 7.35 -12.22 -13.23
N LYS A 46 6.59 -11.93 -12.19
CA LYS A 46 6.41 -12.79 -11.03
C LYS A 46 5.66 -14.10 -11.31
N ILE A 47 4.99 -14.23 -12.45
CA ILE A 47 4.32 -15.49 -12.84
C ILE A 47 5.32 -16.67 -12.90
N PHE A 48 6.54 -16.39 -13.34
CA PHE A 48 7.58 -17.40 -13.58
C PHE A 48 8.73 -17.39 -12.57
N GLU A 49 8.64 -16.52 -11.56
CA GLU A 49 9.61 -16.42 -10.48
C GLU A 49 9.11 -17.14 -9.23
N GLY A 50 10.02 -17.65 -8.41
CA GLY A 50 9.69 -18.23 -7.10
C GLY A 50 8.97 -19.57 -7.14
N ASN A 51 8.51 -20.00 -5.96
CA ASN A 51 7.75 -21.23 -5.76
C ASN A 51 6.28 -20.89 -5.43
N ARG A 52 5.33 -21.60 -6.03
CA ARG A 52 3.87 -21.41 -5.80
C ARG A 52 3.43 -21.68 -4.37
N ASP A 53 4.13 -22.52 -3.64
CA ASP A 53 3.78 -22.88 -2.26
C ASP A 53 4.35 -21.89 -1.23
N ASP A 54 5.24 -20.99 -1.67
CA ASP A 54 5.80 -19.93 -0.85
C ASP A 54 5.05 -18.60 -1.06
N ALA A 55 5.26 -17.66 -0.15
CA ALA A 55 4.78 -16.27 -0.30
C ALA A 55 5.64 -15.49 -1.32
N ASP A 56 5.96 -16.11 -2.45
CA ASP A 56 6.73 -15.57 -3.56
C ASP A 56 6.08 -15.94 -4.91
N GLY A 57 6.69 -15.61 -6.02
CA GLY A 57 6.16 -15.90 -7.34
C GLY A 57 4.76 -15.31 -7.52
N ILE A 58 3.82 -16.17 -7.89
CA ILE A 58 2.42 -15.76 -8.11
C ILE A 58 1.72 -15.28 -6.82
N CYS A 59 2.15 -15.76 -5.64
CA CYS A 59 1.62 -15.34 -4.34
C CYS A 59 2.32 -14.10 -3.76
N TRP A 60 3.21 -13.48 -4.51
CA TRP A 60 3.92 -12.28 -4.04
C TRP A 60 2.95 -11.12 -3.77
N TRP A 61 3.08 -10.53 -2.62
CA TRP A 61 2.13 -9.56 -2.05
C TRP A 61 1.85 -8.31 -2.92
N THR A 62 2.80 -7.91 -3.78
CA THR A 62 2.61 -6.74 -4.64
C THR A 62 1.89 -7.03 -5.96
N ASN A 63 1.51 -8.28 -6.24
CA ASN A 63 1.02 -8.68 -7.55
C ASN A 63 -0.34 -8.05 -7.96
N GLY A 64 -1.05 -7.43 -7.02
CA GLY A 64 -2.27 -6.68 -7.33
C GLY A 64 -2.03 -5.27 -7.89
N PHE A 65 -0.90 -4.65 -7.60
CA PHE A 65 -0.69 -3.22 -7.88
C PHE A 65 -0.56 -2.87 -9.36
N TRP A 66 -0.01 -3.77 -10.17
CA TRP A 66 -0.01 -3.56 -11.62
C TRP A 66 -1.43 -3.44 -12.17
N ALA A 67 -2.31 -4.38 -11.84
CA ALA A 67 -3.72 -4.29 -12.22
C ALA A 67 -4.37 -3.02 -11.63
N GLY A 68 -4.07 -2.67 -10.38
CA GLY A 68 -4.57 -1.46 -9.74
C GLY A 68 -4.22 -0.18 -10.49
N MET A 69 -2.97 -0.05 -10.96
CA MET A 69 -2.54 1.08 -11.77
C MET A 69 -3.29 1.14 -13.12
N LEU A 70 -3.54 -0.01 -13.73
CA LEU A 70 -4.30 -0.09 -14.98
C LEU A 70 -5.79 0.23 -14.76
N TRP A 71 -6.40 -0.18 -13.65
CA TRP A 71 -7.77 0.19 -13.30
C TRP A 71 -7.92 1.68 -13.01
N GLN A 72 -6.94 2.32 -12.35
CA GLN A 72 -6.89 3.77 -12.21
C GLN A 72 -6.86 4.46 -13.57
N ALA A 73 -6.00 3.98 -14.48
CA ALA A 73 -5.90 4.53 -15.83
C ALA A 73 -7.18 4.29 -16.65
N TYR A 74 -7.81 3.12 -16.53
CA TYR A 74 -9.11 2.84 -17.15
C TYR A 74 -10.18 3.83 -16.67
N HIS A 75 -10.27 4.05 -15.37
CA HIS A 75 -11.23 4.99 -14.79
C HIS A 75 -11.03 6.42 -15.33
N ALA A 76 -9.77 6.88 -15.38
CA ALA A 76 -9.44 8.23 -15.82
C ALA A 76 -9.61 8.45 -17.34
N THR A 77 -9.44 7.39 -18.16
CA THR A 77 -9.36 7.53 -19.64
C THR A 77 -10.47 6.83 -20.40
N HIS A 78 -11.14 5.85 -19.80
CA HIS A 78 -12.09 4.92 -20.44
C HIS A 78 -11.50 4.14 -21.63
N ASP A 79 -10.16 3.89 -21.61
CA ASP A 79 -9.51 3.05 -22.62
C ASP A 79 -9.58 1.58 -22.18
N ASP A 80 -10.40 0.79 -22.88
CA ASP A 80 -10.68 -0.62 -22.59
C ASP A 80 -9.42 -1.49 -22.56
N ARG A 81 -8.34 -1.07 -23.23
CA ARG A 81 -7.08 -1.81 -23.23
C ARG A 81 -6.47 -1.95 -21.84
N TYR A 82 -6.65 -0.96 -20.97
CA TYR A 82 -6.25 -1.05 -19.57
C TYR A 82 -7.00 -2.15 -18.82
N ALA A 83 -8.32 -2.21 -18.99
CA ALA A 83 -9.17 -3.23 -18.38
C ALA A 83 -8.83 -4.64 -18.87
N GLU A 84 -8.56 -4.82 -20.19
CA GLU A 84 -8.16 -6.12 -20.75
C GLU A 84 -6.90 -6.67 -20.09
N ILE A 85 -5.87 -5.83 -19.93
CA ILE A 85 -4.59 -6.22 -19.32
C ILE A 85 -4.74 -6.42 -17.81
N ALA A 86 -5.49 -5.58 -17.11
CA ALA A 86 -5.74 -5.74 -15.67
C ALA A 86 -6.43 -7.10 -15.40
N ARG A 87 -7.41 -7.49 -16.21
CA ARG A 87 -8.09 -8.79 -16.11
C ARG A 87 -7.20 -9.99 -16.40
N PHE A 88 -6.13 -9.83 -17.18
CA PHE A 88 -5.11 -10.87 -17.30
C PHE A 88 -4.49 -11.17 -15.93
N THR A 89 -4.08 -10.14 -15.20
CA THR A 89 -3.54 -10.29 -13.83
C THR A 89 -4.54 -11.01 -12.93
N GLU A 90 -5.80 -10.58 -12.91
CA GLU A 90 -6.83 -11.17 -12.03
C GLU A 90 -7.04 -12.66 -12.29
N ARG A 91 -7.16 -13.07 -13.55
CA ARG A 91 -7.32 -14.49 -13.93
C ARG A 91 -6.08 -15.31 -13.57
N THR A 92 -4.89 -14.71 -13.69
CA THR A 92 -3.65 -15.39 -13.34
C THR A 92 -3.53 -15.57 -11.83
N LEU A 93 -3.97 -14.58 -11.03
CA LEU A 93 -4.00 -14.67 -9.56
C LEU A 93 -5.01 -15.73 -9.05
N ASP A 94 -5.94 -16.26 -9.86
CA ASP A 94 -6.82 -17.35 -9.46
C ASP A 94 -6.04 -18.62 -9.05
N GLU A 95 -4.82 -18.81 -9.57
CA GLU A 95 -3.93 -19.90 -9.17
C GLU A 95 -3.55 -19.84 -7.69
N CYS A 96 -3.44 -18.63 -7.11
CA CYS A 96 -3.11 -18.45 -5.69
C CYS A 96 -4.13 -19.09 -4.76
N PHE A 97 -5.39 -19.17 -5.16
CA PHE A 97 -6.44 -19.78 -4.32
C PHE A 97 -6.28 -21.28 -4.15
N SER A 98 -5.63 -21.96 -5.10
CA SER A 98 -5.33 -23.41 -4.99
C SER A 98 -4.06 -23.68 -4.17
N CYS A 99 -3.10 -22.76 -4.15
CA CYS A 99 -1.89 -22.82 -3.33
C CYS A 99 -1.95 -21.82 -2.17
N TYR A 100 -3.09 -21.74 -1.50
CA TYR A 100 -3.42 -20.74 -0.49
C TYR A 100 -2.40 -20.58 0.64
N TYR A 101 -1.54 -21.56 0.88
CA TYR A 101 -0.52 -21.52 1.92
C TYR A 101 0.53 -20.44 1.70
N GLY A 102 0.81 -20.09 0.43
CA GLY A 102 1.65 -18.95 0.07
C GLY A 102 1.01 -17.58 0.31
N LEU A 103 -0.33 -17.55 0.55
CA LEU A 103 -1.05 -16.33 0.87
C LEU A 103 -0.98 -16.04 2.38
N HIS A 104 -0.80 -14.77 2.72
CA HIS A 104 -0.73 -14.31 4.09
C HIS A 104 -1.56 -13.02 4.31
N HIS A 105 -1.26 -12.18 5.28
CA HIS A 105 -2.07 -11.00 5.58
C HIS A 105 -2.18 -9.97 4.45
N ASP A 106 -1.31 -10.04 3.43
CA ASP A 106 -1.27 -9.08 2.33
C ASP A 106 -2.25 -9.36 1.18
N VAL A 107 -3.18 -10.28 1.35
CA VAL A 107 -4.22 -10.55 0.35
C VAL A 107 -5.06 -9.32 0.00
N GLY A 108 -5.15 -8.33 0.89
CA GLY A 108 -5.77 -7.04 0.61
C GLY A 108 -5.04 -6.27 -0.49
N PHE A 109 -3.72 -6.19 -0.44
CA PHE A 109 -2.88 -5.58 -1.48
C PHE A 109 -3.01 -6.28 -2.84
N MET A 110 -3.33 -7.57 -2.85
CA MET A 110 -3.46 -8.32 -4.09
C MET A 110 -4.84 -8.13 -4.74
N TRP A 111 -5.93 -8.17 -3.96
CA TRP A 111 -7.30 -8.23 -4.51
C TRP A 111 -8.09 -6.94 -4.43
N LEU A 112 -7.76 -5.98 -3.53
CA LEU A 112 -8.41 -4.66 -3.58
C LEU A 112 -8.09 -3.90 -4.87
N PRO A 113 -6.80 -3.73 -5.24
CA PRO A 113 -6.48 -2.97 -6.44
C PRO A 113 -6.72 -3.76 -7.74
N SER A 114 -6.95 -5.06 -7.69
CA SER A 114 -7.27 -5.90 -8.86
C SER A 114 -8.77 -6.20 -8.95
N ALA A 115 -9.21 -7.36 -8.48
CA ALA A 115 -10.58 -7.84 -8.67
C ALA A 115 -11.65 -6.95 -8.02
N VAL A 116 -11.39 -6.36 -6.84
CA VAL A 116 -12.36 -5.43 -6.22
C VAL A 116 -12.48 -4.15 -7.05
N ALA A 117 -11.39 -3.68 -7.65
CA ALA A 117 -11.40 -2.54 -8.56
C ALA A 117 -12.23 -2.84 -9.82
N ASP A 118 -12.03 -4.00 -10.47
CA ASP A 118 -12.86 -4.43 -11.61
C ASP A 118 -14.34 -4.44 -11.22
N TYR A 119 -14.68 -5.12 -10.13
CA TYR A 119 -16.07 -5.18 -9.68
C TYR A 119 -16.69 -3.80 -9.42
N ARG A 120 -15.96 -2.89 -8.77
CA ARG A 120 -16.45 -1.52 -8.51
C ARG A 120 -16.70 -0.73 -9.80
N LEU A 121 -15.87 -0.94 -10.81
CA LEU A 121 -15.94 -0.19 -12.08
C LEU A 121 -16.92 -0.80 -13.08
N THR A 122 -17.04 -2.12 -13.09
CA THR A 122 -17.77 -2.82 -14.18
C THR A 122 -18.94 -3.66 -13.70
N GLY A 123 -18.98 -3.99 -12.40
CA GLY A 123 -19.99 -4.90 -11.87
C GLY A 123 -19.73 -6.38 -12.16
N ASP A 124 -18.49 -6.75 -12.57
CA ASP A 124 -18.14 -8.13 -12.93
C ASP A 124 -18.32 -9.09 -11.74
N ALA A 125 -19.19 -10.11 -11.93
CA ALA A 125 -19.55 -11.03 -10.87
C ALA A 125 -18.40 -12.00 -10.47
N ASP A 126 -17.50 -12.31 -11.41
CA ASP A 126 -16.36 -13.17 -11.16
C ASP A 126 -15.29 -12.42 -10.36
N ALA A 127 -15.06 -11.15 -10.71
CA ALA A 127 -14.22 -10.25 -9.93
C ALA A 127 -14.72 -10.07 -8.49
N ARG A 128 -16.04 -9.90 -8.31
CA ARG A 128 -16.67 -9.89 -6.98
C ARG A 128 -16.38 -11.15 -6.19
N ARG A 129 -16.52 -12.33 -6.81
CA ARG A 129 -16.25 -13.62 -6.14
C ARG A 129 -14.80 -13.76 -5.69
N ARG A 130 -13.84 -13.30 -6.53
CA ARG A 130 -12.40 -13.26 -6.20
C ARG A 130 -12.15 -12.43 -4.94
N GLY A 131 -12.66 -11.20 -4.92
CA GLY A 131 -12.52 -10.30 -3.77
C GLY A 131 -13.12 -10.89 -2.48
N LEU A 132 -14.31 -11.48 -2.56
CA LEU A 132 -14.95 -12.14 -1.40
C LEU A 132 -14.18 -13.38 -0.95
N HIS A 133 -13.60 -14.16 -1.86
CA HIS A 133 -12.75 -15.30 -1.51
C HIS A 133 -11.49 -14.83 -0.77
N ALA A 134 -10.81 -13.81 -1.28
CA ALA A 134 -9.65 -13.22 -0.62
C ALA A 134 -9.99 -12.67 0.77
N ALA A 135 -11.17 -12.05 0.93
CA ALA A 135 -11.64 -11.57 2.23
C ALA A 135 -11.86 -12.72 3.23
N GLN A 136 -12.35 -13.90 2.77
CA GLN A 136 -12.46 -15.08 3.63
C GLN A 136 -11.07 -15.58 4.08
N LEU A 137 -10.07 -15.58 3.19
CA LEU A 137 -8.70 -15.97 3.53
C LEU A 137 -8.11 -15.03 4.58
N LEU A 138 -8.29 -13.71 4.41
CA LEU A 138 -7.82 -12.73 5.38
C LEU A 138 -8.54 -12.87 6.73
N ALA A 139 -9.87 -13.04 6.72
CA ALA A 139 -10.66 -13.26 7.93
C ALA A 139 -10.25 -14.56 8.67
N GLY A 140 -9.86 -15.61 7.92
CA GLY A 140 -9.37 -16.88 8.47
C GLY A 140 -8.03 -16.75 9.22
N ARG A 141 -7.30 -15.65 9.04
CA ARG A 141 -6.04 -15.37 9.75
C ARG A 141 -6.25 -14.65 11.08
N PHE A 142 -7.47 -14.26 11.38
CA PHE A 142 -7.78 -13.57 12.63
C PHE A 142 -7.63 -14.51 13.83
N ASN A 143 -6.76 -14.12 14.76
CA ASN A 143 -6.67 -14.75 16.07
C ASN A 143 -7.72 -14.12 17.01
N PRO A 144 -8.58 -14.90 17.68
CA PRO A 144 -9.55 -14.39 18.65
C PRO A 144 -8.93 -13.55 19.78
N ALA A 145 -7.64 -13.66 20.03
CA ALA A 145 -6.90 -12.81 20.95
C ALA A 145 -6.77 -11.33 20.46
N GLY A 146 -7.25 -11.02 19.25
CA GLY A 146 -7.49 -9.64 18.82
C GLY A 146 -6.61 -9.13 17.68
N TYR A 147 -5.93 -9.99 16.94
CA TYR A 147 -5.06 -9.56 15.84
C TYR A 147 -5.18 -10.50 14.62
N ILE A 148 -4.75 -10.01 13.44
CA ILE A 148 -4.58 -10.83 12.24
C ILE A 148 -3.12 -11.28 12.18
N ARG A 149 -2.88 -12.59 12.13
CA ARG A 149 -1.54 -13.16 11.98
C ARG A 149 -0.94 -12.75 10.62
N ALA A 150 0.33 -12.29 10.65
CA ALA A 150 1.02 -11.83 9.44
C ALA A 150 1.42 -13.00 8.55
N TRP A 151 2.47 -13.71 8.88
CA TRP A 151 3.08 -14.77 8.04
C TRP A 151 2.77 -16.16 8.56
N ASN A 152 2.82 -17.16 7.67
CA ASN A 152 2.72 -18.58 8.07
C ASN A 152 4.05 -19.08 8.60
N ASP A 153 5.13 -18.80 7.88
CA ASP A 153 6.48 -19.25 8.15
C ASP A 153 7.45 -18.08 8.12
N PHE A 154 8.64 -18.31 8.61
CA PHE A 154 9.78 -17.41 8.53
C PHE A 154 11.00 -18.23 8.05
N PRO A 155 11.98 -17.62 7.36
CA PRO A 155 13.15 -18.34 6.87
C PRO A 155 13.93 -19.13 7.93
N ASP A 156 13.91 -18.63 9.18
CA ASP A 156 14.42 -19.38 10.33
C ASP A 156 13.29 -20.29 10.88
N PRO A 157 13.43 -21.62 10.76
CA PRO A 157 12.38 -22.57 11.16
C PRO A 157 12.13 -22.59 12.68
N ASP A 158 13.03 -22.07 13.49
CA ASP A 158 12.88 -21.97 14.94
C ASP A 158 12.07 -20.72 15.36
N THR A 159 11.75 -19.83 14.41
CA THR A 159 10.99 -18.62 14.68
C THR A 159 9.48 -18.90 14.64
N ASP A 160 8.82 -18.75 15.78
CA ASP A 160 7.37 -18.87 15.89
C ASP A 160 6.67 -17.57 15.48
N THR A 161 6.01 -17.58 14.32
CA THR A 161 5.25 -16.42 13.81
C THR A 161 3.78 -16.41 14.20
N ARG A 162 3.29 -17.35 15.03
CA ARG A 162 1.87 -17.43 15.38
C ARG A 162 1.35 -16.19 16.10
N GLY A 163 2.21 -15.53 16.87
CA GLY A 163 1.92 -14.27 17.56
C GLY A 163 2.22 -12.99 16.76
N TRP A 164 2.72 -13.09 15.52
CA TRP A 164 3.19 -11.90 14.79
C TRP A 164 2.06 -11.20 14.06
N ALA A 165 1.96 -9.88 14.32
CA ALA A 165 1.23 -8.93 13.51
C ALA A 165 2.20 -7.88 12.96
N ILE A 166 1.92 -7.39 11.76
CA ILE A 166 2.76 -6.41 11.06
C ILE A 166 1.88 -5.21 10.68
N ILE A 167 2.47 -4.01 10.73
CA ILE A 167 1.74 -2.75 10.50
C ILE A 167 1.04 -2.70 9.13
N ASP A 168 1.59 -3.36 8.12
CA ASP A 168 1.08 -3.45 6.75
C ASP A 168 -0.34 -4.00 6.69
N CYS A 169 -0.75 -4.77 7.68
CA CYS A 169 -2.10 -5.33 7.75
C CYS A 169 -3.19 -4.26 7.83
N LEU A 170 -2.89 -3.06 8.34
CA LEU A 170 -3.84 -1.93 8.29
C LEU A 170 -4.24 -1.55 6.87
N PHE A 171 -3.39 -1.84 5.89
CA PHE A 171 -3.67 -1.62 4.47
C PHE A 171 -4.39 -2.79 3.80
N ASN A 172 -4.48 -3.92 4.49
CA ASN A 172 -5.15 -5.12 3.99
C ASN A 172 -6.57 -5.27 4.54
N ILE A 173 -6.84 -4.76 5.74
CA ILE A 173 -8.17 -4.84 6.34
C ILE A 173 -9.28 -4.05 5.61
N PRO A 174 -9.03 -3.05 4.75
CA PRO A 174 -10.07 -2.48 3.90
C PRO A 174 -10.81 -3.53 3.06
N LEU A 175 -10.15 -4.62 2.67
CA LEU A 175 -10.80 -5.77 2.02
C LEU A 175 -11.92 -6.37 2.89
N LEU A 176 -11.73 -6.38 4.22
CA LEU A 176 -12.75 -6.87 5.15
C LEU A 176 -13.89 -5.85 5.32
N TYR A 177 -13.59 -4.55 5.35
CA TYR A 177 -14.65 -3.53 5.36
C TYR A 177 -15.51 -3.63 4.10
N TRP A 178 -14.87 -3.71 2.93
CA TRP A 178 -15.56 -3.91 1.66
C TRP A 178 -16.42 -5.18 1.66
N ALA A 179 -15.89 -6.31 2.11
CA ALA A 179 -16.63 -7.57 2.16
C ALA A 179 -17.84 -7.49 3.11
N SER A 180 -17.72 -6.75 4.22
CA SER A 180 -18.83 -6.51 5.15
C SER A 180 -19.92 -5.67 4.51
N GLU A 181 -19.54 -4.60 3.79
CA GLU A 181 -20.48 -3.74 3.07
C GLU A 181 -21.20 -4.50 1.95
N GLU A 182 -20.45 -5.30 1.20
CA GLU A 182 -20.96 -6.05 0.05
C GLU A 182 -21.90 -7.20 0.44
N THR A 183 -21.55 -7.93 1.50
CA THR A 183 -22.32 -9.10 1.94
C THR A 183 -23.37 -8.79 3.01
N LYS A 184 -23.33 -7.59 3.62
CA LYS A 184 -24.08 -7.20 4.81
C LYS A 184 -23.77 -8.08 6.03
N ASP A 185 -22.63 -8.78 6.03
CA ASP A 185 -22.14 -9.56 7.16
C ASP A 185 -21.21 -8.70 8.04
N PRO A 186 -21.62 -8.29 9.25
CA PRO A 186 -20.81 -7.43 10.11
C PRO A 186 -19.56 -8.13 10.66
N ARG A 187 -19.44 -9.46 10.50
CA ARG A 187 -18.28 -10.22 10.98
C ARG A 187 -16.96 -9.67 10.42
N PHE A 188 -16.93 -9.38 9.12
CA PHE A 188 -15.71 -8.88 8.48
C PHE A 188 -15.28 -7.52 9.05
N ALA A 189 -16.18 -6.56 9.13
CA ALA A 189 -15.89 -5.25 9.71
C ALA A 189 -15.45 -5.34 11.18
N LYS A 190 -16.05 -6.24 11.96
CA LYS A 190 -15.66 -6.47 13.36
C LYS A 190 -14.24 -7.00 13.49
N ILE A 191 -13.82 -7.93 12.63
CA ILE A 191 -12.43 -8.43 12.57
C ILE A 191 -11.49 -7.27 12.25
N ALA A 192 -11.80 -6.49 11.21
CA ALA A 192 -10.98 -5.35 10.79
C ALA A 192 -10.84 -4.31 11.91
N MET A 193 -11.94 -3.92 12.53
CA MET A 193 -11.94 -2.95 13.64
C MET A 193 -11.16 -3.47 14.85
N THR A 194 -11.32 -4.74 15.22
CA THR A 194 -10.57 -5.33 16.34
C THR A 194 -9.07 -5.30 16.06
N HIS A 195 -8.65 -5.66 14.85
CA HIS A 195 -7.24 -5.56 14.46
C HIS A 195 -6.74 -4.11 14.49
N ALA A 196 -7.51 -3.16 13.93
CA ALA A 196 -7.14 -1.73 13.93
C ALA A 196 -7.01 -1.16 15.36
N ASP A 197 -7.90 -1.56 16.28
CA ASP A 197 -7.83 -1.17 17.69
C ASP A 197 -6.58 -1.75 18.38
N THR A 198 -6.23 -3.01 18.08
CA THR A 198 -4.98 -3.66 18.56
C THR A 198 -3.75 -2.93 18.04
N VAL A 199 -3.75 -2.55 16.77
CA VAL A 199 -2.65 -1.77 16.16
C VAL A 199 -2.55 -0.39 16.83
N ALA A 200 -3.65 0.32 17.01
CA ALA A 200 -3.66 1.62 17.68
C ALA A 200 -3.05 1.55 19.09
N ALA A 201 -3.35 0.48 19.83
CA ALA A 201 -2.88 0.31 21.20
C ALA A 201 -1.41 -0.12 21.31
N ASN A 202 -0.90 -0.92 20.36
CA ASN A 202 0.38 -1.60 20.51
C ASN A 202 1.47 -1.16 19.52
N PHE A 203 1.09 -0.63 18.36
CA PHE A 203 2.08 -0.24 17.33
C PHE A 203 2.44 1.24 17.39
N ILE A 204 1.51 2.11 17.81
CA ILE A 204 1.71 3.55 17.80
C ILE A 204 2.33 3.99 19.14
N ARG A 205 3.57 4.50 19.08
CA ARG A 205 4.29 4.99 20.27
C ARG A 205 3.71 6.33 20.73
N ALA A 206 4.13 6.77 21.92
CA ALA A 206 3.63 8.01 22.52
C ALA A 206 3.90 9.26 21.66
N ASP A 207 5.02 9.28 20.96
CA ASP A 207 5.44 10.35 20.04
C ASP A 207 4.80 10.31 18.66
N GLY A 208 4.04 9.24 18.33
CA GLY A 208 3.43 9.03 17.00
C GLY A 208 4.28 8.19 16.06
N SER A 209 5.48 7.79 16.43
CA SER A 209 6.26 6.82 15.65
C SER A 209 5.64 5.42 15.72
N VAL A 210 5.94 4.59 14.71
CA VAL A 210 5.26 3.30 14.51
C VAL A 210 6.23 2.14 14.65
N ARG A 211 5.80 1.08 15.35
CA ARG A 211 6.49 -0.22 15.35
C ARG A 211 6.20 -0.97 14.05
N HIS A 212 7.17 -1.69 13.53
CA HIS A 212 6.97 -2.47 12.30
C HIS A 212 6.27 -3.80 12.60
N ILE A 213 6.90 -4.67 13.38
CA ILE A 213 6.39 -5.99 13.75
C ILE A 213 6.18 -6.03 15.27
N VAL A 214 5.02 -6.55 15.69
CA VAL A 214 4.71 -6.81 17.10
C VAL A 214 4.41 -8.29 17.28
N GLU A 215 5.04 -8.89 18.28
CA GLU A 215 4.76 -10.22 18.75
C GLU A 215 3.79 -10.17 19.92
N PHE A 216 2.70 -10.90 19.80
CA PHE A 216 1.73 -11.16 20.85
C PHE A 216 1.83 -12.60 21.34
N ASP A 217 1.49 -12.85 22.57
CA ASP A 217 1.20 -14.20 23.04
C ASP A 217 -0.05 -14.72 22.31
N PRO A 218 0.03 -15.85 21.57
CA PRO A 218 -1.08 -16.28 20.72
C PRO A 218 -2.31 -16.78 21.48
N GLU A 219 -2.19 -17.10 22.78
CA GLU A 219 -3.30 -17.55 23.62
C GLU A 219 -4.00 -16.38 24.31
N THR A 220 -3.26 -15.36 24.72
CA THR A 220 -3.78 -14.28 25.56
C THR A 220 -3.90 -12.93 24.83
N GLY A 221 -3.19 -12.74 23.71
CA GLY A 221 -3.07 -11.45 23.02
C GLY A 221 -2.20 -10.44 23.74
N ALA A 222 -1.49 -10.83 24.80
CA ALA A 222 -0.59 -9.93 25.51
C ALA A 222 0.61 -9.54 24.63
N PHE A 223 0.99 -8.27 24.66
CA PHE A 223 2.21 -7.80 24.01
C PHE A 223 3.44 -8.49 24.61
N VAL A 224 4.25 -9.10 23.75
CA VAL A 224 5.52 -9.74 24.14
C VAL A 224 6.70 -8.83 23.85
N ARG A 225 6.87 -8.43 22.59
CA ARG A 225 7.98 -7.56 22.13
C ARG A 225 7.70 -7.02 20.73
N ASP A 226 8.59 -6.14 20.24
CA ASP A 226 8.59 -5.67 18.86
C ASP A 226 9.93 -5.97 18.17
N TYR A 227 9.92 -5.87 16.84
CA TYR A 227 11.10 -6.06 15.99
C TYR A 227 11.24 -4.89 15.01
N GLY A 228 12.49 -4.52 14.69
CA GLY A 228 12.80 -3.48 13.71
C GLY A 228 12.36 -3.83 12.29
N GLY A 229 12.41 -5.13 11.97
CA GLY A 229 11.99 -5.62 10.65
C GLY A 229 12.76 -4.96 9.50
N GLN A 230 12.05 -4.31 8.58
CA GLN A 230 12.63 -3.62 7.42
C GLN A 230 13.28 -2.26 7.75
N GLY A 231 13.12 -1.74 8.97
CA GLY A 231 13.72 -0.50 9.43
C GLY A 231 15.20 -0.60 9.79
N TYR A 232 15.78 0.53 10.20
CA TYR A 232 17.19 0.63 10.56
C TYR A 232 17.56 -0.17 11.81
N ALA A 233 16.73 -0.11 12.85
CA ALA A 233 16.99 -0.80 14.11
C ALA A 233 15.70 -1.03 14.90
N GLN A 234 15.79 -1.85 15.93
CA GLN A 234 14.70 -1.94 16.90
C GLN A 234 14.48 -0.58 17.56
N GLY A 235 13.24 -0.14 17.65
CA GLY A 235 12.87 1.16 18.19
C GLY A 235 12.97 2.33 17.20
N SER A 236 13.53 2.10 16.00
CA SER A 236 13.57 3.12 14.95
C SER A 236 12.20 3.34 14.29
N SER A 237 12.13 4.20 13.30
CA SER A 237 10.90 4.56 12.60
C SER A 237 11.05 4.30 11.09
N TRP A 238 10.82 3.06 10.67
CA TRP A 238 10.74 2.68 9.26
C TRP A 238 9.65 3.50 8.57
N THR A 239 10.03 4.28 7.56
CA THR A 239 9.16 5.31 6.99
C THR A 239 7.94 4.72 6.29
N ARG A 240 8.09 3.61 5.58
CA ARG A 240 6.95 2.94 4.93
C ARG A 240 5.97 2.35 5.95
N GLY A 241 6.45 1.79 7.05
CA GLY A 241 5.60 1.37 8.17
C GLY A 241 4.81 2.53 8.78
N GLN A 242 5.44 3.70 8.88
CA GLN A 242 4.79 4.94 9.30
C GLN A 242 3.63 5.32 8.34
N THR A 243 3.84 5.16 7.02
CA THR A 243 2.81 5.48 6.02
C THR A 243 1.67 4.46 5.98
N TRP A 244 1.97 3.17 6.23
CA TRP A 244 0.93 2.15 6.37
C TRP A 244 -0.01 2.46 7.51
N ALA A 245 0.53 2.94 8.65
CA ALA A 245 -0.30 3.38 9.76
C ALA A 245 -1.10 4.65 9.43
N LEU A 246 -0.46 5.67 8.86
CA LEU A 246 -1.10 6.94 8.53
C LEU A 246 -2.32 6.70 7.62
N TYR A 247 -2.08 6.14 6.44
CA TYR A 247 -3.14 5.97 5.44
C TYR A 247 -4.11 4.83 5.83
N GLY A 248 -3.64 3.75 6.48
CA GLY A 248 -4.49 2.66 6.95
C GLY A 248 -5.51 3.11 8.00
N PHE A 249 -5.14 4.01 8.93
CA PHE A 249 -6.10 4.60 9.87
C PHE A 249 -7.07 5.57 9.17
N VAL A 250 -6.64 6.32 8.15
CA VAL A 250 -7.55 7.11 7.32
C VAL A 250 -8.61 6.23 6.69
N MET A 251 -8.22 5.11 6.10
CA MET A 251 -9.16 4.16 5.49
C MET A 251 -10.12 3.56 6.52
N SER A 252 -9.59 3.14 7.69
CA SER A 252 -10.43 2.65 8.78
C SER A 252 -11.45 3.70 9.24
N TYR A 253 -11.08 4.98 9.28
CA TYR A 253 -12.02 6.07 9.55
C TYR A 253 -13.08 6.21 8.44
N LYS A 254 -12.68 6.20 7.18
CA LYS A 254 -13.61 6.35 6.02
C LYS A 254 -14.66 5.24 6.00
N HIS A 255 -14.28 4.00 6.31
CA HIS A 255 -15.23 2.88 6.36
C HIS A 255 -16.13 2.86 7.59
N THR A 256 -15.66 3.35 8.73
CA THR A 256 -16.36 3.15 10.00
C THR A 256 -16.96 4.42 10.60
N GLY A 257 -16.47 5.60 10.21
CA GLY A 257 -16.79 6.88 10.85
C GLY A 257 -16.25 7.02 12.28
N ALA A 258 -15.45 6.05 12.76
CA ALA A 258 -14.96 6.03 14.14
C ALA A 258 -13.83 7.05 14.33
N VAL A 259 -14.12 8.17 15.00
CA VAL A 259 -13.22 9.32 15.18
C VAL A 259 -11.87 8.95 15.82
N ARG A 260 -11.80 7.84 16.57
CA ARG A 260 -10.53 7.35 17.14
C ARG A 260 -9.51 7.00 16.07
N TYR A 261 -9.93 6.52 14.91
CA TYR A 261 -9.02 6.23 13.79
C TYR A 261 -8.54 7.50 13.11
N LEU A 262 -9.41 8.51 12.96
CA LEU A 262 -8.98 9.83 12.47
C LEU A 262 -7.95 10.46 13.40
N ALA A 263 -8.20 10.43 14.71
CA ALA A 263 -7.24 10.95 15.69
C ALA A 263 -5.89 10.22 15.64
N MET A 264 -5.92 8.90 15.40
CA MET A 264 -4.69 8.10 15.26
C MET A 264 -3.95 8.44 13.96
N ALA A 265 -4.67 8.58 12.84
CA ALA A 265 -4.09 9.01 11.57
C ALA A 265 -3.42 10.39 11.69
N GLN A 266 -4.07 11.35 12.36
CA GLN A 266 -3.52 12.68 12.61
C GLN A 266 -2.24 12.61 13.47
N LYS A 267 -2.24 11.82 14.52
CA LYS A 267 -1.06 11.63 15.39
C LYS A 267 0.13 11.08 14.63
N VAL A 268 -0.08 10.07 13.80
CA VAL A 268 0.96 9.46 12.94
C VAL A 268 1.42 10.44 11.87
N ALA A 269 0.50 11.21 11.27
CA ALA A 269 0.81 12.25 10.29
C ALA A 269 1.67 13.36 10.88
N GLU A 270 1.38 13.82 12.08
CA GLU A 270 2.17 14.88 12.79
C GLU A 270 3.62 14.43 12.97
N TYR A 271 3.84 13.19 13.40
CA TYR A 271 5.20 12.63 13.49
C TYR A 271 5.87 12.59 12.11
N PHE A 272 5.22 12.05 11.10
CA PHE A 272 5.77 11.92 9.74
C PHE A 272 6.16 13.30 9.17
N ILE A 273 5.24 14.27 9.24
CA ILE A 273 5.42 15.64 8.72
C ILE A 273 6.62 16.32 9.39
N ALA A 274 6.75 16.18 10.71
CA ALA A 274 7.85 16.77 11.46
C ALA A 274 9.24 16.24 11.07
N HIS A 275 9.29 15.06 10.42
CA HIS A 275 10.54 14.41 10.01
C HIS A 275 10.80 14.47 8.50
N ILE A 276 9.93 15.10 7.71
CA ILE A 276 10.16 15.27 6.25
C ILE A 276 11.40 16.14 6.03
N PRO A 277 12.44 15.63 5.35
CA PRO A 277 13.65 16.40 5.05
C PRO A 277 13.36 17.66 4.23
N ALA A 278 14.29 18.63 4.25
CA ALA A 278 14.12 19.89 3.56
C ALA A 278 13.91 19.74 2.05
N ASP A 279 14.54 18.72 1.45
CA ASP A 279 14.45 18.39 0.02
C ASP A 279 13.19 17.57 -0.35
N GLY A 280 12.38 17.15 0.63
CA GLY A 280 11.17 16.33 0.40
C GLY A 280 11.45 14.86 0.09
N ARG A 281 12.71 14.42 0.07
CA ARG A 281 13.10 13.04 -0.20
C ARG A 281 13.06 12.22 1.09
N ILE A 282 12.23 11.21 1.12
CA ILE A 282 12.02 10.39 2.34
C ILE A 282 13.11 9.33 2.46
N PRO A 283 13.78 9.21 3.63
CA PRO A 283 14.74 8.13 3.88
C PRO A 283 14.00 6.80 4.14
N VAL A 284 14.71 5.67 4.10
CA VAL A 284 14.13 4.36 4.46
C VAL A 284 13.67 4.32 5.92
N ASP A 285 14.41 4.99 6.80
CA ASP A 285 14.07 5.10 8.23
C ASP A 285 14.42 6.49 8.73
N PHE A 286 13.55 7.12 9.50
CA PHE A 286 13.81 8.46 10.04
C PHE A 286 14.97 8.50 11.04
N CYS A 287 15.37 7.34 11.57
CA CYS A 287 16.50 7.22 12.51
C CYS A 287 17.77 6.69 11.83
N GLN A 288 17.79 6.51 10.51
CA GLN A 288 18.98 6.03 9.81
C GLN A 288 20.14 7.03 9.91
N PRO A 289 21.41 6.57 9.86
CA PRO A 289 22.56 7.45 9.80
C PRO A 289 22.59 8.29 8.52
N ALA A 290 23.37 9.35 8.52
CA ALA A 290 23.52 10.22 7.34
C ALA A 290 24.12 9.47 6.13
N GLU A 291 24.93 8.44 6.38
CA GLU A 291 25.53 7.60 5.37
C GLU A 291 25.53 6.11 5.83
N PRO A 292 25.23 5.15 4.95
CA PRO A 292 24.76 5.38 3.58
C PRO A 292 23.36 5.97 3.55
N LYS A 293 23.10 6.90 2.63
CA LYS A 293 21.78 7.54 2.48
C LYS A 293 20.91 6.71 1.52
N TYR A 294 19.98 5.98 2.08
CA TYR A 294 18.97 5.25 1.32
C TYR A 294 17.63 5.99 1.35
N TYR A 295 16.95 6.03 0.19
CA TYR A 295 15.63 6.65 0.05
C TYR A 295 14.53 5.60 -0.09
N ASP A 296 13.32 6.01 0.25
CA ASP A 296 12.10 5.24 0.00
C ASP A 296 11.03 6.14 -0.65
N ASP A 297 11.10 6.25 -1.97
CA ASP A 297 10.12 6.99 -2.76
C ASP A 297 8.70 6.42 -2.61
N ILE A 298 8.57 5.13 -2.25
CA ILE A 298 7.28 4.50 -1.95
C ILE A 298 6.66 5.14 -0.71
N ALA A 299 7.45 5.29 0.36
CA ALA A 299 6.96 5.92 1.57
C ALA A 299 6.48 7.35 1.31
N ALA A 300 7.19 8.11 0.45
CA ALA A 300 6.76 9.43 0.04
C ALA A 300 5.41 9.41 -0.71
N ALA A 301 5.23 8.48 -1.64
CA ALA A 301 4.01 8.36 -2.44
C ALA A 301 2.79 7.94 -1.57
N VAL A 302 2.96 6.92 -0.72
CA VAL A 302 1.90 6.45 0.19
C VAL A 302 1.53 7.53 1.22
N ALA A 303 2.54 8.21 1.81
CA ALA A 303 2.28 9.32 2.74
C ALA A 303 1.52 10.46 2.06
N ALA A 304 1.87 10.79 0.82
CA ALA A 304 1.17 11.82 0.06
C ALA A 304 -0.32 11.44 -0.14
N CYS A 305 -0.63 10.19 -0.50
CA CYS A 305 -2.02 9.73 -0.60
C CYS A 305 -2.77 9.91 0.73
N GLY A 306 -2.19 9.45 1.85
CA GLY A 306 -2.81 9.57 3.17
C GLY A 306 -2.99 11.03 3.64
N LEU A 307 -2.00 11.89 3.37
CA LEU A 307 -2.07 13.31 3.71
C LEU A 307 -3.09 14.07 2.85
N ILE A 308 -3.23 13.74 1.57
CA ILE A 308 -4.27 14.30 0.69
C ILE A 308 -5.67 13.93 1.22
N GLU A 309 -5.86 12.69 1.66
CA GLU A 309 -7.12 12.27 2.29
C GLU A 309 -7.38 13.04 3.60
N LEU A 310 -6.37 13.17 4.48
CA LEU A 310 -6.51 13.97 5.70
C LEU A 310 -6.85 15.44 5.42
N ALA A 311 -6.23 16.03 4.39
CA ALA A 311 -6.54 17.40 3.95
C ALA A 311 -8.00 17.57 3.54
N SER A 312 -8.61 16.52 2.96
CA SER A 312 -10.02 16.51 2.59
C SER A 312 -10.94 16.27 3.79
N LEU A 313 -10.52 15.45 4.74
CA LEU A 313 -11.31 15.06 5.92
C LEU A 313 -11.27 16.09 7.04
N VAL A 314 -10.22 16.91 7.11
CA VAL A 314 -10.01 17.93 8.15
C VAL A 314 -9.74 19.29 7.47
N PRO A 315 -10.78 19.92 6.90
CA PRO A 315 -10.62 21.16 6.11
C PRO A 315 -9.95 22.32 6.86
N ASP A 316 -10.17 22.42 8.15
CA ASP A 316 -9.57 23.47 8.99
C ASP A 316 -8.04 23.35 9.12
N ARG A 317 -7.49 22.16 8.82
CA ARG A 317 -6.05 21.86 8.83
C ARG A 317 -5.53 21.45 7.44
N GLN A 318 -6.27 21.78 6.37
CA GLN A 318 -5.95 21.31 5.01
C GLN A 318 -4.50 21.61 4.63
N ASP A 319 -4.04 22.83 4.83
CA ASP A 319 -2.70 23.25 4.42
C ASP A 319 -1.58 22.53 5.20
N GLU A 320 -1.84 22.15 6.46
CA GLU A 320 -0.90 21.38 7.27
C GLU A 320 -0.60 20.00 6.67
N TYR A 321 -1.56 19.41 5.98
CA TYR A 321 -1.43 18.10 5.34
C TYR A 321 -1.06 18.21 3.85
N LEU A 322 -1.70 19.14 3.14
CA LEU A 322 -1.54 19.26 1.70
C LEU A 322 -0.16 19.79 1.29
N THR A 323 0.39 20.79 2.01
CA THR A 323 1.70 21.37 1.71
C THR A 323 2.84 20.32 1.76
N PRO A 324 2.98 19.50 2.83
CA PRO A 324 4.00 18.46 2.84
C PRO A 324 3.74 17.34 1.80
N ALA A 325 2.49 17.01 1.48
CA ALA A 325 2.16 16.07 0.41
C ALA A 325 2.66 16.57 -0.94
N LEU A 326 2.35 17.81 -1.30
CA LEU A 326 2.83 18.44 -2.53
C LEU A 326 4.36 18.52 -2.60
N LYS A 327 5.01 18.88 -1.49
CA LYS A 327 6.48 18.90 -1.40
C LYS A 327 7.10 17.55 -1.75
N MET A 328 6.59 16.47 -1.21
CA MET A 328 7.06 15.11 -1.53
C MET A 328 6.77 14.74 -2.98
N LEU A 329 5.56 15.02 -3.48
CA LEU A 329 5.19 14.70 -4.85
C LEU A 329 6.02 15.45 -5.89
N HIS A 330 6.35 16.73 -5.65
CA HIS A 330 7.29 17.48 -6.50
C HIS A 330 8.69 16.86 -6.48
N ALA A 331 9.16 16.38 -5.32
CA ALA A 331 10.45 15.72 -5.24
C ALA A 331 10.44 14.37 -5.99
N LEU A 332 9.33 13.62 -5.96
CA LEU A 332 9.15 12.39 -6.74
C LEU A 332 9.11 12.68 -8.24
N ASP A 333 8.34 13.67 -8.70
CA ASP A 333 8.27 14.07 -10.11
C ASP A 333 9.65 14.45 -10.67
N ALA A 334 10.42 15.22 -9.89
CA ALA A 334 11.77 15.65 -10.26
C ALA A 334 12.79 14.49 -10.36
N ALA A 335 12.56 13.39 -9.61
CA ALA A 335 13.44 12.23 -9.54
C ALA A 335 12.96 11.05 -10.40
N ALA A 336 11.72 11.09 -10.90
CA ALA A 336 11.12 10.00 -11.66
C ALA A 336 11.79 9.81 -13.03
N ASP A 337 11.84 8.55 -13.46
CA ASP A 337 12.25 8.19 -14.82
C ASP A 337 11.05 8.39 -15.76
N TRP A 338 11.17 9.36 -16.65
CA TRP A 338 10.15 9.70 -17.63
C TRP A 338 10.47 9.21 -19.05
N ASP A 339 11.51 8.39 -19.23
CA ASP A 339 11.84 7.78 -20.51
C ASP A 339 10.76 6.71 -20.87
N GLU A 340 10.08 6.93 -21.98
CA GLU A 340 9.03 6.03 -22.48
C GLU A 340 9.58 4.67 -22.94
N ALA A 341 10.87 4.59 -23.24
CA ALA A 341 11.51 3.33 -23.60
C ALA A 341 11.77 2.41 -22.40
N ARG A 342 11.64 2.94 -21.18
CA ARG A 342 11.88 2.22 -19.92
C ARG A 342 10.57 1.98 -19.18
N ASP A 343 10.48 0.83 -18.52
CA ASP A 343 9.39 0.54 -17.59
C ASP A 343 9.72 1.10 -16.19
N GLY A 344 8.68 1.35 -15.37
CA GLY A 344 8.84 1.93 -14.04
C GLY A 344 9.06 3.44 -14.04
N TYR A 345 8.76 4.08 -12.91
CA TYR A 345 8.82 5.55 -12.74
C TYR A 345 9.71 5.94 -11.56
N LEU A 346 9.41 5.51 -10.35
CA LEU A 346 10.19 5.84 -9.16
C LEU A 346 11.45 4.97 -9.08
N GLN A 347 12.61 5.60 -8.97
CA GLN A 347 13.89 4.91 -9.07
C GLN A 347 14.64 4.78 -7.73
N TYR A 348 14.16 5.44 -6.68
CA TYR A 348 14.84 5.46 -5.39
C TYR A 348 13.97 4.82 -4.31
N CYS A 349 13.47 3.62 -4.61
CA CYS A 349 12.77 2.78 -3.65
C CYS A 349 13.75 1.82 -2.98
N SER A 350 13.48 1.43 -1.74
CA SER A 350 14.25 0.42 -1.02
C SER A 350 13.33 -0.63 -0.43
N ALA A 351 13.70 -1.91 -0.54
CA ALA A 351 12.92 -2.98 0.06
C ALA A 351 12.93 -2.90 1.59
N ASP A 352 14.12 -2.77 2.15
CA ASP A 352 14.41 -2.60 3.59
C ASP A 352 15.75 -1.86 3.76
N TYR A 353 16.15 -1.59 5.02
CA TYR A 353 17.39 -0.87 5.30
C TYR A 353 18.64 -1.76 5.19
N HIS A 354 18.58 -3.02 5.61
CA HIS A 354 19.74 -3.91 5.71
C HIS A 354 19.93 -4.84 4.51
N GLY A 355 18.95 -4.91 3.62
CA GLY A 355 18.98 -5.74 2.42
C GLY A 355 19.90 -5.22 1.33
N ARG A 356 19.68 -5.70 0.13
CA ARG A 356 20.51 -5.37 -1.04
C ARG A 356 19.78 -4.50 -2.07
N GLU A 357 18.46 -4.35 -1.92
CA GLU A 357 17.61 -3.67 -2.90
C GLU A 357 17.36 -2.24 -2.48
N HIS A 358 18.30 -1.37 -2.85
CA HIS A 358 18.22 0.08 -2.65
C HIS A 358 18.32 0.81 -4.00
N ASN A 359 17.64 1.95 -4.10
CA ASN A 359 17.60 2.75 -5.32
C ASN A 359 17.16 1.92 -6.55
N VAL A 360 16.10 1.17 -6.37
CA VAL A 360 15.45 0.34 -7.40
C VAL A 360 14.01 0.82 -7.63
N ASN A 361 13.41 0.37 -8.74
CA ASN A 361 11.99 0.58 -8.97
C ASN A 361 11.17 -0.53 -8.32
N PHE A 362 10.01 -0.17 -7.76
CA PHE A 362 8.96 -1.11 -7.41
C PHE A 362 7.61 -0.62 -7.94
N THR A 363 6.87 -1.49 -8.61
CA THR A 363 5.59 -1.19 -9.29
C THR A 363 4.55 -0.60 -8.33
N TYR A 364 4.52 -1.04 -7.07
CA TYR A 364 3.57 -0.48 -6.10
C TYR A 364 3.91 0.97 -5.67
N GLY A 365 5.16 1.38 -5.76
CA GLY A 365 5.54 2.78 -5.60
C GLY A 365 4.97 3.64 -6.73
N ASP A 366 5.10 3.15 -7.97
CA ASP A 366 4.54 3.81 -9.14
C ASP A 366 3.01 3.92 -9.05
N TYR A 367 2.34 2.86 -8.57
CA TYR A 367 0.90 2.86 -8.32
C TYR A 367 0.49 3.98 -7.35
N TYR A 368 1.13 4.12 -6.18
CA TYR A 368 0.78 5.16 -5.22
C TYR A 368 1.13 6.57 -5.71
N PHE A 369 2.20 6.72 -6.47
CA PHE A 369 2.50 8.00 -7.10
C PHE A 369 1.39 8.41 -8.07
N TYR A 370 0.91 7.50 -8.91
CA TYR A 370 -0.20 7.75 -9.81
C TYR A 370 -1.50 8.01 -9.05
N GLU A 371 -1.84 7.21 -8.03
CA GLU A 371 -3.00 7.43 -7.18
C GLU A 371 -2.99 8.84 -6.56
N ALA A 372 -1.84 9.29 -6.04
CA ALA A 372 -1.72 10.62 -5.45
C ALA A 372 -1.98 11.74 -6.48
N LEU A 373 -1.47 11.60 -7.70
CA LEU A 373 -1.73 12.56 -8.78
C LEU A 373 -3.22 12.60 -9.15
N LEU A 374 -3.87 11.44 -9.28
CA LEU A 374 -5.29 11.35 -9.58
C LEU A 374 -6.16 11.91 -8.45
N LYS A 375 -5.77 11.73 -7.18
CA LYS A 375 -6.44 12.38 -6.05
C LYS A 375 -6.40 13.91 -6.13
N LEU A 376 -5.30 14.48 -6.57
CA LEU A 376 -5.18 15.93 -6.74
C LEU A 376 -6.01 16.46 -7.90
N THR A 377 -6.22 15.67 -8.95
CA THR A 377 -7.07 16.02 -10.11
C THR A 377 -8.54 15.68 -9.89
N GLY A 378 -8.85 14.80 -8.96
CA GLY A 378 -10.21 14.29 -8.70
C GLY A 378 -10.65 13.17 -9.64
N ASP A 379 -9.69 12.54 -10.31
CA ASP A 379 -9.90 11.46 -11.29
C ASP A 379 -9.57 10.07 -10.71
N GLU A 380 -9.31 9.96 -9.40
CA GLU A 380 -9.04 8.66 -8.81
C GLU A 380 -10.31 7.81 -8.64
N ILE A 381 -10.15 6.50 -8.74
CA ILE A 381 -11.08 5.57 -8.11
C ILE A 381 -10.57 5.23 -6.71
N TYR A 382 -11.39 5.42 -5.69
CA TYR A 382 -11.06 5.00 -4.33
C TYR A 382 -11.14 3.48 -4.23
N LEU A 383 -9.98 2.83 -4.17
CA LEU A 383 -9.88 1.37 -4.15
C LEU A 383 -9.89 0.76 -2.74
N TRP A 384 -9.44 1.52 -1.76
CA TRP A 384 -9.19 1.07 -0.39
C TRP A 384 -10.42 1.11 0.51
#